data_4eec27eecb3a539acf26edb152696372
#
_entry.id   4eec27eecb3a539acf26edb152696372
#
_cell.length_a   1.000
_cell.length_b   1.000
_cell.length_c   1.000
_cell.angle_alpha   90.00
_cell.angle_beta   90.00
_cell.angle_gamma   90.00
#
_symmetry.space_group_name_H-M   'P 1'
#
loop_
_entity.id
_entity.type
_entity.pdbx_description
1 polymer ?
#
loop_
_entity_poly.entity_id
_entity_poly.type
_entity_poly.pdbx_seq_one_letter_code
_entity_poly.pdbx_strand_id
1 'polypeptide(L)'
;MSLSIQYSDQSFKENFRSFCIVGIIIFVCALAGILGRPLFFLAIFWPANAVLLGLFLRYKNLRNIGGWLGAFTSFMLADLVTGNYFILTLFLSIANVLNPIVTLALLRLFKLDFKEFNKGMTFLFLFIICAFGGCLASPVFAVLTIPHIPNTFMSTDRLWVDFGMWWTGEILNVIAFLPILLAIPDKKTCLRFIKDWKTLPFQPKNLTPIIAVIVSVILTHFFIGPGAIMFPIAALVLASLTYNLFFVSIINCFVCMMMYNSLTAYYIAQSPDAYLATTISVRIGLFMLALTPLTLTIISMNRQKLYHQILYLANHDGLTTAMNRRYFYE
;
A
#
# COMPACT_ATOMS: atom_id res chain seq x y z
N MET A 1 22.40 -32.80 -23.26
CA MET A 1 23.16 -31.54 -23.16
C MET A 1 22.42 -30.33 -23.69
N SER A 2 21.62 -30.42 -24.78
CA SER A 2 20.84 -29.29 -25.34
C SER A 2 19.68 -28.78 -24.46
N LEU A 3 18.96 -29.68 -23.81
CA LEU A 3 17.83 -29.32 -22.92
C LEU A 3 18.26 -28.58 -21.65
N SER A 4 19.43 -28.90 -21.09
CA SER A 4 19.95 -28.20 -19.89
C SER A 4 20.42 -26.78 -20.21
N ILE A 5 20.99 -26.55 -21.38
CA ILE A 5 21.43 -25.23 -21.84
C ILE A 5 20.20 -24.34 -22.13
N GLN A 6 19.18 -24.89 -22.77
CA GLN A 6 17.94 -24.15 -23.09
C GLN A 6 17.16 -23.77 -21.83
N TYR A 7 17.08 -24.63 -20.81
CA TYR A 7 16.45 -24.35 -19.53
C TYR A 7 17.20 -23.28 -18.72
N SER A 8 18.54 -23.30 -18.75
CA SER A 8 19.38 -22.28 -18.09
C SER A 8 19.24 -20.91 -18.74
N ASP A 9 19.17 -20.84 -20.06
CA ASP A 9 19.05 -19.59 -20.83
C ASP A 9 17.65 -18.95 -20.64
N GLN A 10 16.60 -19.74 -20.63
CA GLN A 10 15.23 -19.27 -20.33
C GLN A 10 15.13 -18.76 -18.88
N SER A 11 15.70 -19.44 -17.90
CA SER A 11 15.78 -19.02 -16.52
C SER A 11 16.56 -17.70 -16.35
N PHE A 12 17.66 -17.54 -17.06
CA PHE A 12 18.45 -16.29 -17.05
C PHE A 12 17.66 -15.12 -17.62
N LYS A 13 16.99 -15.27 -18.76
CA LYS A 13 16.15 -14.23 -19.36
C LYS A 13 15.00 -13.79 -18.45
N GLU A 14 14.36 -14.74 -17.77
CA GLU A 14 13.30 -14.45 -16.82
C GLU A 14 13.82 -13.69 -15.60
N ASN A 15 14.95 -14.10 -15.03
CA ASN A 15 15.61 -13.41 -13.92
C ASN A 15 16.04 -11.99 -14.33
N PHE A 16 16.66 -11.83 -15.49
CA PHE A 16 17.08 -10.53 -16.00
C PHE A 16 15.88 -9.58 -16.23
N ARG A 17 14.81 -10.10 -16.83
CA ARG A 17 13.55 -9.34 -16.99
C ARG A 17 12.98 -8.89 -15.65
N SER A 18 12.96 -9.77 -14.65
CA SER A 18 12.48 -9.46 -13.31
C SER A 18 13.37 -8.43 -12.63
N PHE A 19 14.70 -8.54 -12.78
CA PHE A 19 15.67 -7.56 -12.30
C PHE A 19 15.38 -6.17 -12.86
N CYS A 20 15.23 -6.05 -14.17
CA CYS A 20 14.94 -4.75 -14.80
C CYS A 20 13.59 -4.17 -14.37
N ILE A 21 12.50 -4.97 -14.40
CA ILE A 21 11.16 -4.48 -14.07
C ILE A 21 11.08 -4.05 -12.61
N VAL A 22 11.49 -4.92 -11.68
CA VAL A 22 11.46 -4.62 -10.25
C VAL A 22 12.43 -3.49 -9.93
N GLY A 23 13.64 -3.56 -10.51
CA GLY A 23 14.68 -2.56 -10.31
C GLY A 23 14.23 -1.15 -10.67
N ILE A 24 13.70 -0.95 -11.87
CA ILE A 24 13.23 0.37 -12.33
C ILE A 24 12.11 0.89 -11.42
N ILE A 25 11.11 0.06 -11.11
CA ILE A 25 9.97 0.48 -10.29
C ILE A 25 10.44 0.87 -8.89
N ILE A 26 11.27 0.04 -8.25
CA ILE A 26 11.75 0.29 -6.88
C ILE A 26 12.71 1.47 -6.85
N PHE A 27 13.57 1.64 -7.85
CA PHE A 27 14.44 2.82 -7.96
C PHE A 27 13.62 4.13 -7.99
N VAL A 28 12.60 4.21 -8.84
CA VAL A 28 11.73 5.38 -8.94
C VAL A 28 11.00 5.63 -7.61
N CYS A 29 10.46 4.58 -6.98
CA CYS A 29 9.78 4.69 -5.69
C CYS A 29 10.71 5.14 -4.56
N ALA A 30 11.93 4.58 -4.50
CA ALA A 30 12.93 4.95 -3.50
C ALA A 30 13.42 6.39 -3.70
N LEU A 31 13.72 6.75 -4.94
CA LEU A 31 14.14 8.12 -5.27
C LEU A 31 13.05 9.15 -4.94
N ALA A 32 11.78 8.86 -5.27
CA ALA A 32 10.65 9.70 -4.89
C ALA A 32 10.54 9.87 -3.36
N GLY A 33 10.76 8.79 -2.59
CA GLY A 33 10.79 8.83 -1.13
C GLY A 33 11.93 9.70 -0.59
N ILE A 34 13.14 9.58 -1.16
CA ILE A 34 14.31 10.36 -0.75
C ILE A 34 14.10 11.86 -1.05
N LEU A 35 13.64 12.19 -2.23
CA LEU A 35 13.38 13.58 -2.64
C LEU A 35 12.25 14.25 -1.84
N GLY A 36 11.33 13.43 -1.28
CA GLY A 36 10.24 13.89 -0.43
C GLY A 36 10.60 14.01 1.06
N ARG A 37 11.87 13.88 1.46
CA ARG A 37 12.29 14.02 2.88
C ARG A 37 12.16 15.46 3.35
N PRO A 38 11.43 15.74 4.46
CA PRO A 38 11.43 17.05 5.07
C PRO A 38 12.70 17.20 5.93
N LEU A 39 13.50 18.22 5.66
CA LEU A 39 14.75 18.46 6.41
C LEU A 39 15.65 17.19 6.41
N PHE A 40 16.30 16.89 7.53
CA PHE A 40 17.18 15.72 7.69
C PHE A 40 16.47 14.50 8.31
N PHE A 41 15.13 14.46 8.27
CA PHE A 41 14.32 13.37 8.87
C PHE A 41 14.03 12.24 7.89
N LEU A 42 13.41 11.17 8.41
CA LEU A 42 12.87 10.07 7.60
C LEU A 42 11.86 10.58 6.57
N ALA A 43 11.79 9.92 5.44
CA ALA A 43 10.87 10.28 4.36
C ALA A 43 9.42 10.42 4.87
N ILE A 44 8.71 11.42 4.34
CA ILE A 44 7.27 11.59 4.59
C ILE A 44 6.53 10.34 4.10
N PHE A 45 6.83 9.94 2.86
CA PHE A 45 6.33 8.70 2.27
C PHE A 45 7.49 7.88 1.72
N TRP A 46 7.43 6.58 1.95
CA TRP A 46 8.38 5.60 1.44
C TRP A 46 7.64 4.46 0.74
N PRO A 47 7.13 4.68 -0.47
CA PRO A 47 6.28 3.71 -1.15
C PRO A 47 7.01 2.41 -1.53
N ALA A 48 8.34 2.43 -1.62
CA ALA A 48 9.14 1.38 -2.21
C ALA A 48 8.91 -0.01 -1.59
N ASN A 49 8.84 -0.11 -0.25
CA ASN A 49 8.64 -1.39 0.45
C ASN A 49 7.23 -1.96 0.21
N ALA A 50 6.20 -1.10 0.27
CA ALA A 50 4.81 -1.48 0.00
C ALA A 50 4.60 -1.89 -1.47
N VAL A 51 5.25 -1.17 -2.39
CA VAL A 51 5.22 -1.47 -3.83
C VAL A 51 5.93 -2.78 -4.12
N LEU A 52 7.11 -3.02 -3.55
CA LEU A 52 7.84 -4.29 -3.69
C LEU A 52 7.02 -5.47 -3.20
N LEU A 53 6.42 -5.34 -2.01
CA LEU A 53 5.55 -6.36 -1.45
C LEU A 53 4.34 -6.62 -2.39
N GLY A 54 3.68 -5.57 -2.85
CA GLY A 54 2.54 -5.67 -3.75
C GLY A 54 2.88 -6.32 -5.09
N LEU A 55 4.02 -5.99 -5.69
CA LEU A 55 4.52 -6.62 -6.90
C LEU A 55 4.75 -8.12 -6.70
N PHE A 56 5.38 -8.52 -5.60
CA PHE A 56 5.69 -9.91 -5.31
C PHE A 56 4.49 -10.76 -4.88
N LEU A 57 3.47 -10.14 -4.30
CA LEU A 57 2.19 -10.79 -4.02
C LEU A 57 1.39 -11.02 -5.30
N ARG A 58 1.30 -10.01 -6.15
CA ARG A 58 0.47 -10.04 -7.36
C ARG A 58 1.12 -10.81 -8.51
N TYR A 59 2.42 -10.62 -8.74
CA TYR A 59 3.17 -11.17 -9.87
C TYR A 59 4.22 -12.16 -9.36
N LYS A 60 3.79 -13.41 -9.10
CA LYS A 60 4.67 -14.47 -8.55
C LYS A 60 5.92 -14.73 -9.41
N ASN A 61 5.85 -14.49 -10.71
CA ASN A 61 6.96 -14.61 -11.65
C ASN A 61 8.06 -13.56 -11.46
N LEU A 62 7.74 -12.39 -10.86
CA LEU A 62 8.75 -11.38 -10.52
C LEU A 62 9.47 -11.68 -9.20
N ARG A 63 8.95 -12.58 -8.37
CA ARG A 63 9.51 -12.96 -7.08
C ARG A 63 10.55 -14.08 -7.22
N ASN A 64 11.50 -13.90 -8.09
CA ASN A 64 12.67 -14.76 -8.32
C ASN A 64 13.96 -14.05 -7.87
N ILE A 65 15.10 -14.69 -8.02
CA ILE A 65 16.42 -14.13 -7.63
C ILE A 65 16.66 -12.78 -8.30
N GLY A 66 16.34 -12.66 -9.60
CA GLY A 66 16.47 -11.40 -10.33
C GLY A 66 15.63 -10.27 -9.75
N GLY A 67 14.37 -10.53 -9.38
CA GLY A 67 13.51 -9.55 -8.75
C GLY A 67 14.04 -9.06 -7.40
N TRP A 68 14.55 -9.95 -6.56
CA TRP A 68 15.18 -9.58 -5.29
C TRP A 68 16.47 -8.79 -5.46
N LEU A 69 17.34 -9.21 -6.38
CA LEU A 69 18.55 -8.47 -6.69
C LEU A 69 18.23 -7.09 -7.30
N GLY A 70 17.22 -7.00 -8.18
CA GLY A 70 16.78 -5.74 -8.74
C GLY A 70 16.27 -4.78 -7.67
N ALA A 71 15.48 -5.24 -6.70
CA ALA A 71 15.03 -4.43 -5.58
C ALA A 71 16.20 -3.94 -4.72
N PHE A 72 17.09 -4.85 -4.30
CA PHE A 72 18.21 -4.52 -3.43
C PHE A 72 19.18 -3.53 -4.09
N THR A 73 19.58 -3.78 -5.34
CA THR A 73 20.46 -2.87 -6.09
C THR A 73 19.81 -1.50 -6.31
N SER A 74 18.50 -1.44 -6.45
CA SER A 74 17.78 -0.18 -6.62
C SER A 74 17.71 0.64 -5.35
N PHE A 75 17.52 0.03 -4.18
CA PHE A 75 17.66 0.71 -2.89
C PHE A 75 19.06 1.27 -2.72
N MET A 76 20.10 0.43 -2.98
CA MET A 76 21.50 0.86 -2.93
C MET A 76 21.73 2.06 -3.86
N LEU A 77 21.32 1.96 -5.12
CA LEU A 77 21.58 2.97 -6.13
C LEU A 77 20.88 4.29 -5.83
N ALA A 78 19.61 4.26 -5.38
CA ALA A 78 18.86 5.45 -5.04
C ALA A 78 19.53 6.25 -3.91
N ASP A 79 19.98 5.57 -2.85
CA ASP A 79 20.67 6.21 -1.73
C ASP A 79 22.08 6.71 -2.12
N LEU A 80 22.85 5.95 -2.91
CA LEU A 80 24.18 6.38 -3.34
C LEU A 80 24.14 7.59 -4.27
N VAL A 81 23.21 7.62 -5.24
CA VAL A 81 23.05 8.74 -6.16
C VAL A 81 22.62 10.03 -5.42
N THR A 82 21.94 9.89 -4.31
CA THR A 82 21.49 11.03 -3.47
C THR A 82 22.49 11.44 -2.40
N GLY A 83 23.69 10.85 -2.39
CA GLY A 83 24.83 11.31 -1.60
C GLY A 83 25.08 10.56 -0.29
N ASN A 84 24.34 9.47 -0.01
CA ASN A 84 24.66 8.61 1.13
C ASN A 84 25.93 7.80 0.84
N TYR A 85 26.71 7.49 1.88
CA TYR A 85 27.91 6.68 1.75
C TYR A 85 27.57 5.17 1.82
N PHE A 86 28.46 4.36 1.26
CA PHE A 86 28.22 2.94 0.96
C PHE A 86 27.75 2.11 2.17
N ILE A 87 28.41 2.25 3.34
CA ILE A 87 28.09 1.44 4.52
C ILE A 87 26.67 1.73 5.03
N LEU A 88 26.30 3.02 5.18
CA LEU A 88 24.95 3.39 5.59
C LEU A 88 23.90 2.89 4.59
N THR A 89 24.15 3.10 3.30
CA THR A 89 23.30 2.65 2.21
C THR A 89 23.08 1.13 2.24
N LEU A 90 24.11 0.35 2.53
CA LEU A 90 24.03 -1.11 2.64
C LEU A 90 23.05 -1.52 3.76
N PHE A 91 23.20 -0.96 4.95
CA PHE A 91 22.33 -1.29 6.08
C PHE A 91 20.89 -0.79 5.87
N LEU A 92 20.70 0.39 5.28
CA LEU A 92 19.37 0.90 4.89
C LEU A 92 18.71 -0.04 3.87
N SER A 93 19.44 -0.52 2.87
CA SER A 93 18.91 -1.42 1.85
C SER A 93 18.53 -2.78 2.43
N ILE A 94 19.33 -3.33 3.36
CA ILE A 94 18.98 -4.55 4.10
C ILE A 94 17.70 -4.35 4.90
N ALA A 95 17.60 -3.25 5.67
CA ALA A 95 16.40 -2.92 6.44
C ALA A 95 15.14 -2.86 5.55
N ASN A 96 15.23 -2.19 4.40
CA ASN A 96 14.12 -2.07 3.46
C ASN A 96 13.67 -3.43 2.89
N VAL A 97 14.60 -4.31 2.55
CA VAL A 97 14.27 -5.64 1.98
C VAL A 97 13.74 -6.60 3.05
N LEU A 98 14.09 -6.43 4.32
CA LEU A 98 13.58 -7.24 5.43
C LEU A 98 12.06 -7.16 5.57
N ASN A 99 11.46 -5.99 5.38
CA ASN A 99 10.00 -5.81 5.45
C ASN A 99 9.26 -6.81 4.52
N PRO A 100 9.44 -6.79 3.20
CA PRO A 100 8.73 -7.72 2.32
C PRO A 100 9.16 -9.18 2.52
N ILE A 101 10.41 -9.48 2.92
CA ILE A 101 10.85 -10.85 3.21
C ILE A 101 10.06 -11.42 4.38
N VAL A 102 10.03 -10.73 5.51
CA VAL A 102 9.34 -11.20 6.73
C VAL A 102 7.84 -11.28 6.49
N THR A 103 7.25 -10.28 5.83
CA THR A 103 5.81 -10.32 5.48
C THR A 103 5.48 -11.56 4.64
N LEU A 104 6.25 -11.83 3.57
CA LEU A 104 6.00 -12.98 2.70
C LEU A 104 6.23 -14.32 3.42
N ALA A 105 7.20 -14.39 4.34
CA ALA A 105 7.45 -15.57 5.15
C ALA A 105 6.26 -15.85 6.09
N LEU A 106 5.75 -14.82 6.77
CA LEU A 106 4.59 -14.93 7.66
C LEU A 106 3.31 -15.30 6.90
N LEU A 107 3.07 -14.68 5.74
CA LEU A 107 1.91 -15.04 4.91
C LEU A 107 1.94 -16.51 4.47
N ARG A 108 3.13 -17.06 4.18
CA ARG A 108 3.30 -18.49 3.91
C ARG A 108 3.06 -19.35 5.15
N LEU A 109 3.60 -18.94 6.30
CA LEU A 109 3.45 -19.66 7.57
C LEU A 109 1.97 -19.76 7.97
N PHE A 110 1.22 -18.68 7.83
CA PHE A 110 -0.21 -18.62 8.13
C PHE A 110 -1.11 -19.10 6.96
N LYS A 111 -0.52 -19.59 5.85
CA LYS A 111 -1.23 -20.13 4.68
C LYS A 111 -2.24 -19.14 4.07
N LEU A 112 -1.96 -17.82 4.15
CA LEU A 112 -2.82 -16.79 3.58
C LEU A 112 -2.47 -16.59 2.09
N ASP A 113 -3.46 -16.77 1.20
CA ASP A 113 -3.29 -16.43 -0.22
C ASP A 113 -3.81 -15.02 -0.48
N PHE A 114 -2.97 -14.20 -1.15
CA PHE A 114 -3.37 -12.85 -1.54
C PHE A 114 -4.57 -12.83 -2.50
N LYS A 115 -4.85 -13.91 -3.24
CA LYS A 115 -6.04 -14.00 -4.09
C LYS A 115 -7.35 -13.92 -3.31
N GLU A 116 -7.28 -14.17 -2.02
CA GLU A 116 -8.41 -14.09 -1.10
C GLU A 116 -8.41 -12.81 -0.25
N PHE A 117 -7.48 -11.87 -0.54
CA PHE A 117 -7.34 -10.66 0.28
C PHE A 117 -8.63 -9.81 0.37
N ASN A 118 -9.49 -9.92 -0.64
CA ASN A 118 -10.80 -9.25 -0.69
C ASN A 118 -11.94 -10.09 -0.07
N LYS A 119 -11.64 -11.19 0.62
CA LYS A 119 -12.61 -12.03 1.31
C LYS A 119 -12.60 -11.77 2.81
N GLY A 120 -13.61 -11.09 3.31
CA GLY A 120 -13.89 -10.96 4.75
C GLY A 120 -12.69 -10.58 5.60
N MET A 121 -12.34 -11.40 6.57
CA MET A 121 -11.27 -11.15 7.53
C MET A 121 -9.85 -11.28 6.96
N THR A 122 -9.66 -11.93 5.80
CA THR A 122 -8.32 -12.14 5.21
C THR A 122 -7.61 -10.81 4.94
N PHE A 123 -8.37 -9.78 4.56
CA PHE A 123 -7.85 -8.43 4.40
C PHE A 123 -7.25 -7.86 5.69
N LEU A 124 -7.99 -7.95 6.80
CA LEU A 124 -7.51 -7.45 8.10
C LEU A 124 -6.28 -8.24 8.56
N PHE A 125 -6.28 -9.57 8.42
CA PHE A 125 -5.12 -10.41 8.75
C PHE A 125 -3.90 -10.05 7.93
N LEU A 126 -4.05 -9.74 6.63
CA LEU A 126 -2.95 -9.27 5.80
C LEU A 126 -2.31 -8.01 6.41
N PHE A 127 -3.10 -7.01 6.79
CA PHE A 127 -2.57 -5.77 7.37
C PHE A 127 -2.01 -5.96 8.78
N ILE A 128 -2.58 -6.84 9.59
CA ILE A 128 -2.01 -7.22 10.89
C ILE A 128 -0.62 -7.85 10.69
N ILE A 129 -0.48 -8.79 9.76
CA ILE A 129 0.81 -9.42 9.45
C ILE A 129 1.81 -8.40 8.88
N CYS A 130 1.36 -7.49 8.01
CA CYS A 130 2.22 -6.42 7.53
C CYS A 130 2.69 -5.51 8.68
N ALA A 131 1.76 -5.00 9.49
CA ALA A 131 2.03 -4.03 10.54
C ALA A 131 2.92 -4.60 11.68
N PHE A 132 2.63 -5.81 12.13
CA PHE A 132 3.29 -6.46 13.27
C PHE A 132 4.33 -7.54 12.85
N GLY A 133 4.55 -7.74 11.55
CA GLY A 133 5.58 -8.61 11.01
C GLY A 133 6.63 -7.81 10.26
N GLY A 134 6.45 -7.64 8.95
CA GLY A 134 7.44 -6.99 8.11
C GLY A 134 7.75 -5.56 8.48
N CYS A 135 6.71 -4.74 8.75
CA CYS A 135 6.89 -3.35 9.17
C CYS A 135 7.57 -3.21 10.54
N LEU A 136 7.58 -4.25 11.38
CA LEU A 136 8.34 -4.31 12.62
C LEU A 136 9.78 -4.76 12.38
N ALA A 137 10.01 -5.73 11.51
CA ALA A 137 11.33 -6.32 11.29
C ALA A 137 12.35 -5.30 10.77
N SER A 138 11.92 -4.41 9.87
CA SER A 138 12.75 -3.35 9.28
C SER A 138 13.29 -2.38 10.35
N PRO A 139 12.47 -1.68 11.15
CA PRO A 139 12.95 -0.76 12.17
C PRO A 139 13.70 -1.46 13.33
N VAL A 140 13.35 -2.70 13.69
CA VAL A 140 14.13 -3.45 14.69
C VAL A 140 15.57 -3.64 14.20
N PHE A 141 15.75 -4.09 12.95
CA PHE A 141 17.08 -4.19 12.36
C PHE A 141 17.79 -2.82 12.30
N ALA A 142 17.07 -1.78 11.88
CA ALA A 142 17.61 -0.44 11.73
C ALA A 142 18.14 0.14 13.04
N VAL A 143 17.35 0.08 14.14
CA VAL A 143 17.76 0.63 15.44
C VAL A 143 18.88 -0.17 16.11
N LEU A 144 19.03 -1.45 15.78
CA LEU A 144 20.12 -2.28 16.29
C LEU A 144 21.43 -2.07 15.55
N THR A 145 21.40 -1.52 14.33
CA THR A 145 22.59 -1.46 13.45
C THR A 145 23.00 -0.04 13.11
N ILE A 146 22.08 0.79 12.64
CA ILE A 146 22.37 2.11 12.06
C ILE A 146 22.97 3.09 13.07
N PRO A 147 22.52 3.18 14.37
CA PRO A 147 23.11 4.10 15.34
C PRO A 147 24.61 3.88 15.61
N HIS A 148 25.13 2.70 15.29
CA HIS A 148 26.55 2.37 15.46
C HIS A 148 27.40 2.77 14.24
N ILE A 149 26.79 3.28 13.20
CA ILE A 149 27.46 3.74 11.97
C ILE A 149 27.77 5.24 12.13
N PRO A 150 29.01 5.69 11.88
CA PRO A 150 29.34 7.12 11.98
C PRO A 150 28.54 8.00 11.05
N ASN A 151 28.23 9.23 11.47
CA ASN A 151 27.54 10.26 10.68
C ASN A 151 26.17 9.82 10.14
N THR A 152 25.40 9.10 10.99
CA THR A 152 24.02 8.71 10.67
C THR A 152 22.99 9.65 11.31
N PHE A 153 21.75 9.59 10.82
CA PHE A 153 20.61 10.35 11.36
C PHE A 153 19.98 9.68 12.61
N MET A 154 20.36 8.45 12.95
CA MET A 154 19.90 7.71 14.13
C MET A 154 20.91 7.80 15.26
N SER A 155 20.40 7.83 16.51
CA SER A 155 21.23 7.91 17.73
C SER A 155 20.80 6.86 18.75
N THR A 156 21.80 6.34 19.50
CA THR A 156 21.54 5.43 20.63
C THR A 156 20.67 6.04 21.72
N ASP A 157 20.68 7.38 21.85
CA ASP A 157 19.90 8.09 22.89
C ASP A 157 18.41 8.22 22.53
N ARG A 158 18.03 8.01 21.25
CA ARG A 158 16.67 8.18 20.76
C ARG A 158 16.09 6.92 20.09
N LEU A 159 16.59 5.74 20.43
CA LEU A 159 16.21 4.47 19.82
C LEU A 159 14.70 4.25 19.72
N TRP A 160 13.95 4.55 20.78
CA TRP A 160 12.50 4.36 20.80
C TRP A 160 11.76 5.34 19.88
N VAL A 161 12.25 6.58 19.77
CA VAL A 161 11.69 7.58 18.87
C VAL A 161 11.97 7.18 17.42
N ASP A 162 13.21 6.82 17.12
CA ASP A 162 13.63 6.40 15.78
C ASP A 162 12.91 5.12 15.35
N PHE A 163 12.76 4.16 16.25
CA PHE A 163 11.95 2.97 16.05
C PHE A 163 10.49 3.32 15.73
N GLY A 164 9.85 4.13 16.58
CA GLY A 164 8.46 4.54 16.39
C GLY A 164 8.23 5.32 15.10
N MET A 165 9.15 6.22 14.77
CA MET A 165 9.13 7.00 13.53
C MET A 165 9.23 6.11 12.28
N TRP A 166 10.11 5.11 12.30
CA TRP A 166 10.27 4.17 11.19
C TRP A 166 9.07 3.23 11.08
N TRP A 167 8.71 2.55 12.17
CA TRP A 167 7.61 1.60 12.19
C TRP A 167 6.28 2.22 11.75
N THR A 168 5.92 3.38 12.30
CA THR A 168 4.67 4.06 11.93
C THR A 168 4.68 4.59 10.50
N GLY A 169 5.86 4.96 9.97
CA GLY A 169 6.05 5.27 8.56
C GLY A 169 5.78 4.06 7.67
N GLU A 170 6.34 2.90 7.99
CA GLU A 170 6.13 1.66 7.24
C GLU A 170 4.66 1.23 7.20
N ILE A 171 3.96 1.23 8.35
CA ILE A 171 2.54 0.84 8.38
C ILE A 171 1.66 1.81 7.59
N LEU A 172 1.94 3.12 7.64
CA LEU A 172 1.23 4.12 6.84
C LEU A 172 1.46 3.90 5.34
N ASN A 173 2.70 3.63 4.92
CA ASN A 173 3.02 3.36 3.53
C ASN A 173 2.35 2.07 3.02
N VAL A 174 2.32 1.03 3.84
CA VAL A 174 1.66 -0.24 3.48
C VAL A 174 0.16 -0.02 3.29
N ILE A 175 -0.54 0.68 4.19
CA ILE A 175 -1.99 0.90 4.04
C ILE A 175 -2.33 1.86 2.89
N ALA A 176 -1.43 2.79 2.56
CA ALA A 176 -1.64 3.74 1.47
C ALA A 176 -1.41 3.12 0.09
N PHE A 177 -0.34 2.34 -0.10
CA PHE A 177 0.10 1.90 -1.43
C PHE A 177 -0.24 0.44 -1.75
N LEU A 178 -0.16 -0.48 -0.78
CA LEU A 178 -0.37 -1.91 -1.03
C LEU A 178 -1.78 -2.23 -1.57
N PRO A 179 -2.89 -1.65 -1.05
CA PRO A 179 -4.23 -1.93 -1.56
C PRO A 179 -4.40 -1.55 -3.03
N ILE A 180 -3.76 -0.48 -3.49
CA ILE A 180 -3.81 -0.07 -4.90
C ILE A 180 -3.27 -1.19 -5.78
N LEU A 181 -2.08 -1.72 -5.46
CA LEU A 181 -1.44 -2.78 -6.24
C LEU A 181 -2.23 -4.09 -6.23
N LEU A 182 -2.79 -4.45 -5.08
CA LEU A 182 -3.59 -5.66 -4.96
C LEU A 182 -4.93 -5.56 -5.69
N ALA A 183 -5.52 -4.36 -5.75
CA ALA A 183 -6.82 -4.10 -6.36
C ALA A 183 -6.75 -3.67 -7.84
N ILE A 184 -5.56 -3.51 -8.45
CA ILE A 184 -5.45 -3.18 -9.89
C ILE A 184 -6.32 -4.15 -10.69
N PRO A 185 -7.28 -3.68 -11.51
CA PRO A 185 -8.09 -4.55 -12.33
C PRO A 185 -7.24 -5.31 -13.37
N ASP A 186 -7.67 -6.49 -13.76
CA ASP A 186 -7.05 -7.22 -14.85
C ASP A 186 -7.32 -6.52 -16.21
N LYS A 187 -6.52 -6.85 -17.23
CA LYS A 187 -6.60 -6.20 -18.55
C LYS A 187 -8.01 -6.28 -19.14
N LYS A 188 -8.72 -7.41 -18.95
CA LYS A 188 -10.08 -7.59 -19.48
C LYS A 188 -11.07 -6.67 -18.79
N THR A 189 -11.00 -6.56 -17.46
CA THR A 189 -11.84 -5.66 -16.66
C THR A 189 -11.56 -4.21 -17.00
N CYS A 190 -10.28 -3.84 -17.17
CA CYS A 190 -9.89 -2.49 -17.56
C CYS A 190 -10.46 -2.09 -18.93
N LEU A 191 -10.34 -2.97 -19.95
CA LEU A 191 -10.91 -2.73 -21.28
C LEU A 191 -12.43 -2.63 -21.24
N ARG A 192 -13.12 -3.47 -20.44
CA ARG A 192 -14.57 -3.39 -20.24
C ARG A 192 -14.95 -2.05 -19.63
N PHE A 193 -14.25 -1.63 -18.58
CA PHE A 193 -14.49 -0.36 -17.91
C PHE A 193 -14.36 0.84 -18.87
N ILE A 194 -13.32 0.85 -19.73
CA ILE A 194 -13.12 1.91 -20.74
C ILE A 194 -14.26 1.90 -21.77
N LYS A 195 -14.73 0.73 -22.17
CA LYS A 195 -15.86 0.60 -23.10
C LYS A 195 -17.15 1.12 -22.44
N ASP A 196 -17.44 0.68 -21.23
CA ASP A 196 -18.65 1.04 -20.50
C ASP A 196 -18.67 2.54 -20.16
N TRP A 197 -17.51 3.14 -19.84
CA TRP A 197 -17.38 4.59 -19.61
C TRP A 197 -17.86 5.43 -20.81
N LYS A 198 -17.61 4.96 -22.02
CA LYS A 198 -18.04 5.67 -23.26
C LYS A 198 -19.53 5.53 -23.55
N THR A 199 -20.18 4.53 -23.00
CA THR A 199 -21.59 4.18 -23.32
C THR A 199 -22.56 4.49 -22.20
N LEU A 200 -22.08 4.58 -20.95
CA LEU A 200 -22.92 4.88 -19.80
C LEU A 200 -23.20 6.40 -19.70
N PRO A 201 -24.46 6.80 -19.40
CA PRO A 201 -24.78 8.18 -19.17
C PRO A 201 -24.04 8.69 -17.92
N PHE A 202 -23.46 9.88 -18.03
CA PHE A 202 -22.83 10.55 -16.91
C PHE A 202 -23.87 10.83 -15.81
N GLN A 203 -23.63 10.29 -14.62
CA GLN A 203 -24.49 10.52 -13.46
C GLN A 203 -23.76 11.42 -12.45
N PRO A 204 -24.17 12.68 -12.28
CA PRO A 204 -23.51 13.63 -11.38
C PRO A 204 -23.39 13.12 -9.93
N LYS A 205 -24.37 12.31 -9.47
CA LYS A 205 -24.34 11.68 -8.14
C LYS A 205 -23.10 10.80 -7.90
N ASN A 206 -22.49 10.28 -8.96
CA ASN A 206 -21.26 9.47 -8.85
C ASN A 206 -20.02 10.31 -8.54
N LEU A 207 -20.07 11.64 -8.72
CA LEU A 207 -18.98 12.55 -8.36
C LEU A 207 -19.08 13.04 -6.90
N THR A 208 -20.25 12.91 -6.27
CA THR A 208 -20.47 13.41 -4.90
C THR A 208 -19.40 12.95 -3.91
N PRO A 209 -18.93 11.67 -3.88
CA PRO A 209 -17.91 11.26 -2.95
C PRO A 209 -16.56 11.93 -3.21
N ILE A 210 -16.17 12.11 -4.49
CA ILE A 210 -14.92 12.78 -4.84
C ILE A 210 -14.95 14.25 -4.41
N ILE A 211 -16.04 14.93 -4.70
CA ILE A 211 -16.23 16.33 -4.29
C ILE A 211 -16.18 16.44 -2.76
N ALA A 212 -16.88 15.56 -2.04
CA ALA A 212 -16.87 15.53 -0.58
C ALA A 212 -15.43 15.29 -0.02
N VAL A 213 -14.64 14.41 -0.63
CA VAL A 213 -13.23 14.19 -0.26
C VAL A 213 -12.41 15.45 -0.50
N ILE A 214 -12.52 16.07 -1.66
CA ILE A 214 -11.79 17.30 -1.98
C ILE A 214 -12.14 18.42 -0.98
N VAL A 215 -13.43 18.64 -0.71
CA VAL A 215 -13.89 19.62 0.25
C VAL A 215 -13.32 19.33 1.65
N SER A 216 -13.37 18.07 2.11
CA SER A 216 -12.86 17.69 3.43
C SER A 216 -11.35 17.91 3.56
N VAL A 217 -10.57 17.63 2.51
CA VAL A 217 -9.12 17.91 2.48
C VAL A 217 -8.84 19.41 2.47
N ILE A 218 -9.61 20.19 1.73
CA ILE A 218 -9.51 21.65 1.73
C ILE A 218 -9.82 22.21 3.13
N LEU A 219 -10.89 21.73 3.77
CA LEU A 219 -11.24 22.15 5.15
C LEU A 219 -10.09 21.83 6.13
N THR A 220 -9.40 20.70 5.98
CA THR A 220 -8.23 20.39 6.80
C THR A 220 -7.14 21.45 6.67
N HIS A 221 -6.94 21.99 5.49
CA HIS A 221 -5.93 23.03 5.26
C HIS A 221 -6.27 24.35 5.96
N PHE A 222 -7.55 24.71 6.04
CA PHE A 222 -8.02 25.92 6.72
C PHE A 222 -8.14 25.77 8.24
N PHE A 223 -8.50 24.59 8.71
CA PHE A 223 -8.77 24.31 10.13
C PHE A 223 -7.81 23.24 10.66
N ILE A 224 -6.50 23.52 10.58
CA ILE A 224 -5.47 22.59 11.02
C ILE A 224 -5.49 22.45 12.55
N GLY A 225 -5.48 21.20 13.03
CA GLY A 225 -5.44 20.88 14.44
C GLY A 225 -5.63 19.38 14.68
N PRO A 226 -5.62 18.91 15.94
CA PRO A 226 -5.72 17.47 16.25
C PRO A 226 -6.97 16.80 15.67
N GLY A 227 -8.10 17.51 15.59
CA GLY A 227 -9.36 17.03 15.03
C GLY A 227 -9.41 16.98 13.49
N ALA A 228 -8.50 17.67 12.80
CA ALA A 228 -8.50 17.77 11.35
C ALA A 228 -8.38 16.40 10.64
N ILE A 229 -7.72 15.44 11.30
CA ILE A 229 -7.56 14.06 10.79
C ILE A 229 -8.91 13.34 10.57
N MET A 230 -9.96 13.78 11.28
CA MET A 230 -11.31 13.20 11.20
C MET A 230 -12.15 13.74 10.05
N PHE A 231 -11.82 14.91 9.48
CA PHE A 231 -12.65 15.56 8.46
C PHE A 231 -12.96 14.69 7.24
N PRO A 232 -12.01 13.88 6.70
CA PRO A 232 -12.28 13.04 5.54
C PRO A 232 -13.15 11.81 5.81
N ILE A 233 -13.41 11.42 7.07
CA ILE A 233 -14.06 10.13 7.40
C ILE A 233 -15.39 9.96 6.68
N ALA A 234 -16.30 10.94 6.79
CA ALA A 234 -17.62 10.83 6.18
C ALA A 234 -17.54 10.71 4.65
N ALA A 235 -16.65 11.49 4.03
CA ALA A 235 -16.43 11.45 2.59
C ALA A 235 -15.82 10.10 2.14
N LEU A 236 -14.89 9.54 2.91
CA LEU A 236 -14.29 8.23 2.64
C LEU A 236 -15.30 7.08 2.82
N VAL A 237 -16.18 7.17 3.80
CA VAL A 237 -17.30 6.22 3.97
C VAL A 237 -18.22 6.27 2.75
N LEU A 238 -18.60 7.47 2.29
CA LEU A 238 -19.40 7.63 1.09
C LEU A 238 -18.70 7.05 -0.16
N ALA A 239 -17.41 7.30 -0.30
CA ALA A 239 -16.61 6.73 -1.39
C ALA A 239 -16.57 5.18 -1.33
N SER A 240 -16.44 4.60 -0.13
CA SER A 240 -16.41 3.15 0.07
C SER A 240 -17.71 2.42 -0.27
N LEU A 241 -18.84 3.12 -0.17
CA LEU A 241 -20.16 2.61 -0.55
C LEU A 241 -20.46 2.79 -2.04
N THR A 242 -19.75 3.71 -2.71
CA THR A 242 -20.02 4.08 -4.10
C THR A 242 -19.06 3.44 -5.08
N TYR A 243 -17.76 3.35 -4.73
CA TYR A 243 -16.71 2.91 -5.64
C TYR A 243 -16.18 1.51 -5.31
N ASN A 244 -15.52 0.90 -6.31
CA ASN A 244 -14.82 -0.36 -6.11
C ASN A 244 -13.50 -0.15 -5.32
N LEU A 245 -12.91 -1.25 -4.85
CA LEU A 245 -11.73 -1.22 -4.01
C LEU A 245 -10.53 -0.50 -4.64
N PHE A 246 -10.33 -0.60 -5.95
CA PHE A 246 -9.23 0.08 -6.63
C PHE A 246 -9.33 1.59 -6.53
N PHE A 247 -10.50 2.15 -6.86
CA PHE A 247 -10.73 3.60 -6.75
C PHE A 247 -10.70 4.10 -5.31
N VAL A 248 -11.30 3.35 -4.39
CA VAL A 248 -11.24 3.71 -2.95
C VAL A 248 -9.80 3.70 -2.46
N SER A 249 -8.97 2.75 -2.89
CA SER A 249 -7.55 2.69 -2.52
C SER A 249 -6.77 3.90 -3.03
N ILE A 250 -7.04 4.37 -4.26
CA ILE A 250 -6.42 5.58 -4.81
C ILE A 250 -6.85 6.82 -4.02
N ILE A 251 -8.16 6.99 -3.76
CA ILE A 251 -8.69 8.10 -2.98
C ILE A 251 -8.09 8.10 -1.58
N ASN A 252 -8.03 6.94 -0.95
CA ASN A 252 -7.47 6.77 0.38
C ASN A 252 -5.97 7.12 0.44
N CYS A 253 -5.19 6.68 -0.55
CA CYS A 253 -3.77 7.05 -0.69
C CYS A 253 -3.62 8.58 -0.84
N PHE A 254 -4.42 9.20 -1.70
CA PHE A 254 -4.43 10.65 -1.89
C PHE A 254 -4.74 11.40 -0.59
N VAL A 255 -5.78 10.98 0.15
CA VAL A 255 -6.13 11.58 1.44
C VAL A 255 -4.99 11.42 2.44
N CYS A 256 -4.40 10.23 2.58
CA CYS A 256 -3.25 10.01 3.46
C CYS A 256 -2.07 10.94 3.12
N MET A 257 -1.75 11.08 1.83
CA MET A 257 -0.66 11.96 1.38
C MET A 257 -0.93 13.43 1.68
N MET A 258 -2.13 13.92 1.35
CA MET A 258 -2.51 15.32 1.58
C MET A 258 -2.58 15.65 3.07
N MET A 259 -3.23 14.79 3.87
CA MET A 259 -3.36 14.97 5.32
C MET A 259 -2.00 14.94 6.02
N TYR A 260 -1.16 13.97 5.67
CA TYR A 260 0.16 13.87 6.28
C TYR A 260 1.05 15.06 5.92
N ASN A 261 1.05 15.52 4.66
CA ASN A 261 1.78 16.72 4.25
C ASN A 261 1.32 17.97 5.00
N SER A 262 0.01 18.21 5.08
CA SER A 262 -0.55 19.39 5.75
C SER A 262 -0.21 19.41 7.25
N LEU A 263 -0.39 18.26 7.94
CA LEU A 263 -0.09 18.14 9.36
C LEU A 263 1.42 18.22 9.64
N THR A 264 2.25 17.59 8.79
CA THR A 264 3.70 17.65 8.91
C THR A 264 4.20 19.09 8.76
N ALA A 265 3.77 19.82 7.73
CA ALA A 265 4.14 21.20 7.52
C ALA A 265 3.75 22.09 8.71
N TYR A 266 2.57 21.89 9.27
CA TYR A 266 2.09 22.63 10.44
C TYR A 266 2.97 22.40 11.69
N TYR A 267 3.26 21.13 12.02
CA TYR A 267 4.04 20.81 13.22
C TYR A 267 5.53 21.14 13.09
N ILE A 268 6.13 20.99 11.89
CA ILE A 268 7.51 21.42 11.65
C ILE A 268 7.63 22.95 11.82
N ALA A 269 6.62 23.70 11.37
CA ALA A 269 6.63 25.17 11.52
C ALA A 269 6.57 25.63 12.99
N GLN A 270 6.03 24.80 13.91
CA GLN A 270 6.06 25.10 15.36
C GLN A 270 7.45 24.84 15.97
N SER A 271 7.95 23.62 15.84
CA SER A 271 9.31 23.24 16.23
C SER A 271 9.63 21.81 15.75
N PRO A 272 10.91 21.43 15.58
CA PRO A 272 11.31 20.05 15.31
C PRO A 272 10.86 19.05 16.40
N ASP A 273 10.85 19.46 17.65
CA ASP A 273 10.41 18.61 18.77
C ASP A 273 8.90 18.36 18.73
N ALA A 274 8.09 19.37 18.41
CA ALA A 274 6.66 19.23 18.21
C ALA A 274 6.35 18.28 17.04
N TYR A 275 7.12 18.35 15.98
CA TYR A 275 7.02 17.40 14.84
C TYR A 275 7.31 15.96 15.29
N LEU A 276 8.42 15.71 15.98
CA LEU A 276 8.77 14.35 16.45
C LEU A 276 7.74 13.80 17.44
N ALA A 277 7.27 14.61 18.38
CA ALA A 277 6.29 14.18 19.39
C ALA A 277 4.94 13.81 18.79
N THR A 278 4.52 14.48 17.70
CA THR A 278 3.18 14.30 17.13
C THR A 278 3.16 13.36 15.92
N THR A 279 4.27 13.20 15.19
CA THR A 279 4.31 12.41 13.95
C THR A 279 3.89 10.97 14.14
N ILE A 280 4.35 10.29 15.20
CA ILE A 280 3.97 8.90 15.48
C ILE A 280 2.46 8.79 15.63
N SER A 281 1.85 9.69 16.43
CA SER A 281 0.40 9.72 16.66
C SER A 281 -0.37 10.00 15.35
N VAL A 282 0.08 10.98 14.57
CA VAL A 282 -0.53 11.33 13.28
C VAL A 282 -0.49 10.14 12.31
N ARG A 283 0.65 9.45 12.19
CA ARG A 283 0.78 8.28 11.32
C ARG A 283 -0.12 7.12 11.73
N ILE A 284 -0.21 6.83 13.03
CA ILE A 284 -1.14 5.82 13.56
C ILE A 284 -2.58 6.24 13.28
N GLY A 285 -2.94 7.51 13.51
CA GLY A 285 -4.26 8.03 13.22
C GLY A 285 -4.64 7.91 11.74
N LEU A 286 -3.71 8.25 10.83
CA LEU A 286 -3.92 8.10 9.39
C LEU A 286 -4.01 6.63 8.96
N PHE A 287 -3.25 5.72 9.57
CA PHE A 287 -3.39 4.29 9.32
C PHE A 287 -4.78 3.79 9.71
N MET A 288 -5.29 4.17 10.89
CA MET A 288 -6.63 3.81 11.35
C MET A 288 -7.72 4.43 10.46
N LEU A 289 -7.56 5.72 10.09
CA LEU A 289 -8.44 6.39 9.14
C LEU A 289 -8.52 5.63 7.81
N ALA A 290 -7.38 5.23 7.27
CA ALA A 290 -7.26 4.54 5.99
C ALA A 290 -7.82 3.12 6.00
N LEU A 291 -7.68 2.41 7.10
CA LEU A 291 -8.16 1.03 7.25
C LEU A 291 -9.68 0.94 7.16
N THR A 292 -10.39 1.93 7.68
CA THR A 292 -11.86 1.96 7.76
C THR A 292 -12.55 1.91 6.38
N PRO A 293 -12.29 2.82 5.43
CA PRO A 293 -12.95 2.79 4.12
C PRO A 293 -12.58 1.56 3.29
N LEU A 294 -11.34 1.07 3.40
CA LEU A 294 -10.93 -0.14 2.70
C LEU A 294 -11.68 -1.37 3.20
N THR A 295 -11.79 -1.53 4.52
CA THR A 295 -12.55 -2.62 5.13
C THR A 295 -14.03 -2.55 4.78
N LEU A 296 -14.62 -1.36 4.86
CA LEU A 296 -16.02 -1.14 4.50
C LEU A 296 -16.31 -1.46 3.03
N THR A 297 -15.39 -1.06 2.13
CA THR A 297 -15.52 -1.40 0.70
C THR A 297 -15.54 -2.91 0.48
N ILE A 298 -14.65 -3.65 1.12
CA ILE A 298 -14.58 -5.11 0.97
C ILE A 298 -15.85 -5.78 1.52
N ILE A 299 -16.33 -5.32 2.68
CA ILE A 299 -17.59 -5.83 3.26
C ILE A 299 -18.76 -5.54 2.32
N SER A 300 -18.85 -4.32 1.78
CA SER A 300 -19.89 -3.91 0.83
C SER A 300 -19.86 -4.77 -0.45
N MET A 301 -18.68 -4.96 -1.03
CA MET A 301 -18.50 -5.81 -2.23
C MET A 301 -18.90 -7.27 -1.96
N ASN A 302 -18.51 -7.83 -0.81
CA ASN A 302 -18.86 -9.21 -0.45
C ASN A 302 -20.37 -9.35 -0.23
N ARG A 303 -20.99 -8.38 0.45
CA ARG A 303 -22.45 -8.35 0.63
C ARG A 303 -23.18 -8.31 -0.72
N GLN A 304 -22.74 -7.44 -1.62
CA GLN A 304 -23.34 -7.32 -2.95
C GLN A 304 -23.19 -8.62 -3.75
N LYS A 305 -22.03 -9.27 -3.69
CA LYS A 305 -21.81 -10.57 -4.33
C LYS A 305 -22.74 -11.65 -3.78
N LEU A 306 -22.89 -11.74 -2.46
CA LEU A 306 -23.79 -12.68 -1.81
C LEU A 306 -25.25 -12.40 -2.20
N TYR A 307 -25.65 -11.13 -2.24
CA TYR A 307 -26.98 -10.74 -2.67
C TYR A 307 -27.28 -11.21 -4.10
N HIS A 308 -26.35 -11.00 -5.05
CA HIS A 308 -26.52 -11.50 -6.41
C HIS A 308 -26.59 -13.03 -6.50
N GLN A 309 -25.82 -13.74 -5.67
CA GLN A 309 -25.88 -15.20 -5.60
C GLN A 309 -27.24 -15.67 -5.08
N ILE A 310 -27.76 -15.07 -4.01
CA ILE A 310 -29.08 -15.39 -3.46
C ILE A 310 -30.17 -15.11 -4.49
N LEU A 311 -30.11 -13.94 -5.15
CA LEU A 311 -31.07 -13.58 -6.19
C LEU A 311 -31.03 -14.57 -7.37
N TYR A 312 -29.84 -14.99 -7.78
CA TYR A 312 -29.68 -16.01 -8.82
C TYR A 312 -30.33 -17.34 -8.40
N LEU A 313 -30.04 -17.82 -7.18
CA LEU A 313 -30.62 -19.06 -6.65
C LEU A 313 -32.15 -18.98 -6.46
N ALA A 314 -32.67 -17.81 -6.11
CA ALA A 314 -34.13 -17.60 -6.01
C ALA A 314 -34.83 -17.62 -7.37
N ASN A 315 -34.14 -17.16 -8.43
CA ASN A 315 -34.72 -17.02 -9.77
C ASN A 315 -34.47 -18.23 -10.69
N HIS A 316 -33.56 -19.15 -10.30
CA HIS A 316 -33.23 -20.32 -11.12
C HIS A 316 -33.48 -21.64 -10.35
N ASP A 317 -33.91 -22.65 -11.08
CA ASP A 317 -34.05 -23.99 -10.56
C ASP A 317 -32.70 -24.65 -10.32
N GLY A 318 -32.50 -25.25 -9.14
CA GLY A 318 -31.19 -25.76 -8.71
C GLY A 318 -30.71 -27.00 -9.51
N LEU A 319 -31.59 -27.70 -10.21
CA LEU A 319 -31.26 -28.88 -11.00
C LEU A 319 -31.07 -28.59 -12.47
N THR A 320 -31.91 -27.74 -13.03
CA THR A 320 -31.97 -27.49 -14.49
C THR A 320 -31.29 -26.17 -14.87
N THR A 321 -30.93 -25.31 -13.91
CA THR A 321 -30.45 -23.93 -14.13
C THR A 321 -31.42 -23.05 -14.96
N ALA A 322 -32.61 -23.53 -15.30
CA ALA A 322 -33.65 -22.77 -15.96
C ALA A 322 -34.25 -21.73 -14.99
N MET A 323 -34.85 -20.70 -15.56
CA MET A 323 -35.57 -19.73 -14.73
C MET A 323 -36.74 -20.37 -14.01
N ASN A 324 -36.86 -20.09 -12.72
CA ASN A 324 -37.91 -20.64 -11.86
C ASN A 324 -39.30 -20.14 -12.33
N ARG A 325 -40.32 -20.97 -12.24
CA ARG A 325 -41.71 -20.62 -12.62
C ARG A 325 -42.18 -19.33 -11.95
N ARG A 326 -41.76 -19.07 -10.73
CA ARG A 326 -42.08 -17.86 -9.95
C ARG A 326 -41.59 -16.58 -10.63
N TYR A 327 -40.45 -16.60 -11.32
CA TYR A 327 -39.88 -15.44 -12.05
C TYR A 327 -40.74 -14.98 -13.25
N PHE A 328 -41.58 -15.86 -13.79
CA PHE A 328 -42.45 -15.53 -14.94
C PHE A 328 -43.82 -14.91 -14.52
N TYR A 329 -44.10 -14.85 -13.21
CA TYR A 329 -45.36 -14.32 -12.70
C TYR A 329 -45.18 -13.00 -11.94
N GLU A 330 -43.92 -12.50 -11.75
CA GLU A 330 -43.61 -11.15 -11.30
C GLU A 330 -43.19 -10.25 -12.48
#